data_32a6677322ae99981a11f7b32a2dc60c
#
_entry.id   32a6677322ae99981a11f7b32a2dc60c
#
_cell.length_a   1.000
_cell.length_b   1.000
_cell.length_c   1.000
_cell.angle_alpha   90.00
_cell.angle_beta   90.00
_cell.angle_gamma   90.00
#
_symmetry.space_group_name_H-M   'P 1'
#
loop_
_entity.id
_entity.type
_entity.pdbx_description
1 polymer ?
#
loop_
_entity_poly.entity_id
_entity_poly.type
_entity_poly.pdbx_seq_one_letter_code
_entity_poly.pdbx_strand_id
1 'polypeptide(L)'
;MLIFRYSDPPKTDAEAKDSKDSGSIETKDNYDISNYIINATWSGDSDQAARKLEFTIAYNTPDKDKVFTPLNLMVGGFIYLFYRESENTDEIELFEGRIFYRKRSSNGFVFDFTCFDDLIYLAKSSIHALVVGTVTAGINQICNEIGIPVGTLPKELTATVNFIADDKSCTEVLKMLLDIQQAADKANGKDTAYFPVCINGKVNVIKKGELIEGYTATADTNVFDAEHSESIENMVNRIKAVDDNGTVCQMFTINDDVKHFGMIQKIYKMQPPKKEETVDNVKAAKAKLVRQKDESSIRGIGYVQCITGYAINVQEEQLKGKFYIKSDSHSFGNGQHTMDLTLEYIPDVPETPTIEQVDYATPVFSSSSGRMKNKRGISNGASTVDSGLISGWSAWGGQTMDNGSNGCAEFVGKCGSYYSPFLAQEADNGIVGVESIVSDADSAGLLSYNVNDLQKGDVLVYGNNNHVVIYDGEGGYYGNSTSRNVTVHGRDYMNMNGLQVTKVIKASQG
;
A
#
# COMPACT_ATOMS: atom_id res chain seq x y z
N MET A 1 -29.58 20.12 -8.85
CA MET A 1 -29.09 21.11 -7.88
C MET A 1 -28.38 20.38 -6.76
N LEU A 2 -27.20 20.87 -6.35
CA LEU A 2 -26.48 20.32 -5.18
C LEU A 2 -26.81 21.13 -3.94
N ILE A 3 -26.90 20.42 -2.82
CA ILE A 3 -27.22 21.03 -1.51
C ILE A 3 -26.15 20.54 -0.53
N PHE A 4 -25.46 21.50 0.07
CA PHE A 4 -24.45 21.24 1.09
C PHE A 4 -25.02 21.64 2.46
N ARG A 5 -24.94 20.71 3.42
CA ARG A 5 -25.32 20.99 4.79
C ARG A 5 -24.17 20.71 5.73
N TYR A 6 -24.09 21.46 6.80
CA TYR A 6 -23.08 21.34 7.84
C TYR A 6 -23.71 21.19 9.20
N SER A 7 -23.16 20.35 10.04
CA SER A 7 -23.48 20.28 11.48
C SER A 7 -22.19 20.33 12.29
N ASP A 8 -22.24 21.01 13.41
CA ASP A 8 -21.12 21.10 14.34
C ASP A 8 -20.74 19.72 14.90
N PRO A 9 -19.46 19.52 15.27
CA PRO A 9 -19.06 18.30 15.95
C PRO A 9 -19.78 18.17 17.30
N PRO A 10 -20.01 16.94 17.79
CA PRO A 10 -20.57 16.73 19.11
C PRO A 10 -19.75 17.45 20.18
N LYS A 11 -20.41 18.13 21.11
CA LYS A 11 -19.75 18.81 22.23
C LYS A 11 -19.05 17.78 23.12
N THR A 12 -17.82 18.06 23.52
CA THR A 12 -17.13 17.25 24.52
C THR A 12 -17.79 17.40 25.90
N ASP A 13 -17.59 16.42 26.79
CA ASP A 13 -18.13 16.49 28.18
C ASP A 13 -17.66 17.72 28.97
N ALA A 14 -16.50 18.29 28.60
CA ALA A 14 -15.99 19.52 29.18
C ALA A 14 -16.78 20.74 28.71
N GLU A 15 -17.11 20.81 27.42
CA GLU A 15 -17.91 21.90 26.83
C GLU A 15 -19.39 21.81 27.21
N ALA A 16 -19.90 20.59 27.42
CA ALA A 16 -21.26 20.36 27.91
C ALA A 16 -21.47 20.80 29.36
N LYS A 17 -20.43 20.80 30.22
CA LYS A 17 -20.48 21.26 31.61
C LYS A 17 -20.50 22.75 31.75
N ASP A 18 -20.00 23.51 30.81
CA ASP A 18 -20.03 24.99 30.82
C ASP A 18 -21.37 25.57 30.30
N SER A 19 -22.14 24.78 29.56
CA SER A 19 -23.47 25.18 29.12
C SER A 19 -24.48 24.80 30.19
N LYS A 20 -25.03 25.81 30.89
CA LYS A 20 -26.12 25.66 31.92
C LYS A 20 -27.45 25.25 31.31
N ASP A 21 -27.50 24.58 30.20
CA ASP A 21 -28.72 24.08 29.56
C ASP A 21 -28.80 22.55 29.72
N SER A 22 -29.44 22.14 30.79
CA SER A 22 -29.82 20.77 31.07
C SER A 22 -31.09 20.43 30.29
N GLY A 23 -30.94 20.05 29.06
CA GLY A 23 -32.11 19.62 28.28
C GLY A 23 -31.68 19.10 26.91
N SER A 24 -31.74 17.77 26.78
CA SER A 24 -31.64 17.02 25.53
C SER A 24 -30.41 17.31 24.68
N ILE A 25 -29.69 16.27 24.36
CA ILE A 25 -28.76 16.19 23.21
C ILE A 25 -29.62 16.34 21.95
N GLU A 26 -30.10 17.53 21.65
CA GLU A 26 -30.60 17.86 20.33
C GLU A 26 -29.42 18.24 19.43
N THR A 27 -28.98 17.22 18.78
CA THR A 27 -28.12 17.26 17.63
C THR A 27 -28.83 17.95 16.47
N LYS A 28 -28.05 18.77 15.75
CA LYS A 28 -28.24 19.06 14.34
C LYS A 28 -29.09 20.27 14.00
N ASP A 29 -28.51 21.40 14.20
CA ASP A 29 -28.77 22.49 13.26
C ASP A 29 -28.00 22.17 11.96
N ASN A 30 -28.66 21.53 11.00
CA ASN A 30 -28.15 21.31 9.65
C ASN A 30 -28.17 22.65 8.91
N TYR A 31 -27.09 23.38 8.96
CA TYR A 31 -26.97 24.66 8.27
C TYR A 31 -26.80 24.41 6.77
N ASP A 32 -27.64 24.99 5.94
CA ASP A 32 -27.44 25.02 4.49
C ASP A 32 -26.30 26.00 4.15
N ILE A 33 -25.23 25.45 3.62
CA ILE A 33 -24.02 26.19 3.23
C ILE A 33 -23.83 26.27 1.71
N SER A 34 -24.80 25.80 0.93
CA SER A 34 -24.71 25.68 -0.54
C SER A 34 -24.28 26.97 -1.22
N ASN A 35 -24.81 28.11 -0.74
CA ASN A 35 -24.52 29.43 -1.33
C ASN A 35 -23.09 29.93 -1.08
N TYR A 36 -22.35 29.30 -0.19
CA TYR A 36 -20.97 29.66 0.14
C TYR A 36 -19.94 28.82 -0.60
N ILE A 37 -20.36 27.72 -1.24
CA ILE A 37 -19.48 26.80 -1.97
C ILE A 37 -19.04 27.43 -3.28
N ILE A 38 -17.75 27.61 -3.48
CA ILE A 38 -17.15 28.11 -4.73
C ILE A 38 -16.99 26.96 -5.72
N ASN A 39 -16.43 25.87 -5.24
CA ASN A 39 -16.23 24.62 -5.99
C ASN A 39 -16.24 23.45 -5.03
N ALA A 40 -16.52 22.28 -5.56
CA ALA A 40 -16.41 21.03 -4.81
C ALA A 40 -15.98 19.88 -5.74
N THR A 41 -15.27 18.92 -5.18
CA THR A 41 -14.92 17.67 -5.85
C THR A 41 -15.27 16.52 -4.92
N TRP A 42 -16.10 15.61 -5.43
CA TRP A 42 -16.50 14.39 -4.74
C TRP A 42 -15.93 13.19 -5.50
N SER A 43 -15.13 12.36 -4.84
CA SER A 43 -14.37 11.32 -5.51
C SER A 43 -14.30 10.02 -4.72
N GLY A 44 -14.12 8.92 -5.44
CA GLY A 44 -13.87 7.59 -4.92
C GLY A 44 -12.84 6.84 -5.77
N ASP A 45 -12.22 5.82 -5.18
CA ASP A 45 -11.24 4.97 -5.83
C ASP A 45 -11.34 3.56 -5.26
N SER A 46 -11.25 2.53 -6.11
CA SER A 46 -11.32 1.12 -5.69
C SER A 46 -10.18 0.69 -4.77
N ASP A 47 -9.06 1.41 -4.81
CA ASP A 47 -7.90 1.16 -3.97
C ASP A 47 -7.91 1.98 -2.66
N GLN A 48 -8.89 2.89 -2.49
CA GLN A 48 -9.12 3.68 -1.29
C GLN A 48 -10.39 3.22 -0.58
N ALA A 49 -10.32 3.11 0.74
CA ALA A 49 -11.47 2.65 1.51
C ALA A 49 -12.62 3.66 1.52
N ALA A 50 -12.31 4.94 1.69
CA ALA A 50 -13.28 6.01 1.92
C ALA A 50 -13.40 6.94 0.72
N ARG A 51 -14.62 7.39 0.46
CA ARG A 51 -14.84 8.48 -0.49
C ARG A 51 -14.44 9.81 0.13
N LYS A 52 -13.97 10.71 -0.73
CA LYS A 52 -13.47 12.03 -0.36
C LYS A 52 -14.38 13.12 -0.94
N LEU A 53 -14.68 14.13 -0.12
CA LEU A 53 -15.29 15.37 -0.56
C LEU A 53 -14.37 16.53 -0.21
N GLU A 54 -13.90 17.23 -1.24
CA GLU A 54 -13.12 18.46 -1.12
C GLU A 54 -13.97 19.63 -1.58
N PHE A 55 -13.94 20.74 -0.83
CA PHE A 55 -14.67 21.94 -1.23
C PHE A 55 -13.99 23.20 -0.72
N THR A 56 -14.26 24.30 -1.40
CA THR A 56 -13.74 25.63 -1.07
C THR A 56 -14.90 26.58 -0.79
N ILE A 57 -14.81 27.32 0.31
CA ILE A 57 -15.75 28.40 0.62
C ILE A 57 -15.05 29.75 0.62
N ALA A 58 -15.79 30.80 0.29
CA ALA A 58 -15.32 32.16 0.46
C ALA A 58 -15.19 32.51 1.95
N TYR A 59 -14.13 33.21 2.29
CA TYR A 59 -13.90 33.74 3.62
C TYR A 59 -13.85 35.26 3.58
N ASN A 60 -14.63 35.92 4.45
CA ASN A 60 -14.55 37.34 4.65
C ASN A 60 -14.08 37.69 6.07
N THR A 61 -13.30 38.75 6.19
CA THR A 61 -12.90 39.23 7.53
C THR A 61 -14.08 40.01 8.13
N PRO A 62 -14.38 39.82 9.43
CA PRO A 62 -15.49 40.46 10.11
C PRO A 62 -15.54 42.01 10.01
N ASP A 63 -14.37 42.60 9.73
CA ASP A 63 -14.20 44.06 9.71
C ASP A 63 -14.60 44.71 8.38
N LYS A 64 -14.86 43.94 7.32
CA LYS A 64 -15.08 44.49 5.97
C LYS A 64 -16.51 44.46 5.48
N ASP A 65 -17.35 43.56 6.03
CA ASP A 65 -18.77 43.47 5.63
C ASP A 65 -19.62 42.97 6.77
N LYS A 66 -20.48 43.87 7.29
CA LYS A 66 -21.40 43.57 8.39
C LYS A 66 -22.58 42.70 7.97
N VAL A 67 -22.78 42.48 6.68
CA VAL A 67 -23.87 41.69 6.10
C VAL A 67 -23.48 40.22 5.92
N PHE A 68 -22.20 39.92 5.87
CA PHE A 68 -21.69 38.55 5.65
C PHE A 68 -21.49 37.84 7.00
N THR A 69 -22.29 36.83 7.29
CA THR A 69 -22.09 35.99 8.48
C THR A 69 -20.91 35.06 8.25
N PRO A 70 -19.84 35.15 9.05
CA PRO A 70 -18.70 34.27 8.89
C PRO A 70 -19.09 32.83 9.29
N LEU A 71 -18.98 31.90 8.35
CA LEU A 71 -19.13 30.48 8.62
C LEU A 71 -17.86 29.93 9.28
N ASN A 72 -18.01 29.35 10.43
CA ASN A 72 -16.90 28.68 11.15
C ASN A 72 -17.08 27.16 11.09
N LEU A 73 -16.78 26.55 9.96
CA LEU A 73 -16.81 25.11 9.83
C LEU A 73 -15.58 24.51 10.55
N MET A 74 -15.82 23.63 11.53
CA MET A 74 -14.77 23.08 12.39
C MET A 74 -14.33 21.69 11.91
N VAL A 75 -13.06 21.35 12.17
CA VAL A 75 -12.56 19.96 12.03
C VAL A 75 -13.37 19.05 12.96
N GLY A 76 -13.79 17.88 12.47
CA GLY A 76 -14.70 16.97 13.18
C GLY A 76 -16.18 17.26 12.94
N GLY A 77 -16.55 18.42 12.37
CA GLY A 77 -17.94 18.73 11.97
C GLY A 77 -18.40 17.83 10.81
N PHE A 78 -19.69 17.63 10.73
CA PHE A 78 -20.31 16.81 9.68
C PHE A 78 -20.61 17.64 8.44
N ILE A 79 -20.39 17.03 7.29
CA ILE A 79 -20.79 17.55 5.98
C ILE A 79 -21.67 16.52 5.31
N TYR A 80 -22.78 17.02 4.76
CA TYR A 80 -23.72 16.25 3.95
C TYR A 80 -23.79 16.87 2.57
N LEU A 81 -23.74 16.05 1.54
CA LEU A 81 -23.96 16.43 0.16
C LEU A 81 -25.19 15.73 -0.38
N PHE A 82 -26.17 16.52 -0.83
CA PHE A 82 -27.37 16.02 -1.48
C PHE A 82 -27.44 16.48 -2.93
N TYR A 83 -28.10 15.68 -3.75
CA TYR A 83 -28.47 16.00 -5.10
C TYR A 83 -29.98 16.05 -5.24
N ARG A 84 -30.48 17.04 -5.93
CA ARG A 84 -31.88 17.19 -6.29
C ARG A 84 -31.98 17.51 -7.78
N GLU A 85 -32.73 16.73 -8.53
CA GLU A 85 -32.85 16.88 -9.98
C GLU A 85 -33.62 18.16 -10.33
N SER A 86 -34.73 18.41 -9.64
CA SER A 86 -35.54 19.62 -9.77
C SER A 86 -36.10 20.05 -8.41
N GLU A 87 -36.67 21.26 -8.31
CA GLU A 87 -37.24 21.75 -7.04
C GLU A 87 -38.35 20.87 -6.46
N ASN A 88 -38.99 20.06 -7.28
CA ASN A 88 -40.12 19.20 -6.92
C ASN A 88 -39.73 17.72 -6.70
N THR A 89 -38.43 17.36 -6.82
CA THR A 89 -37.96 15.99 -6.57
C THR A 89 -37.38 15.86 -5.18
N ASP A 90 -37.38 14.63 -4.65
CA ASP A 90 -36.75 14.31 -3.37
C ASP A 90 -35.24 14.51 -3.43
N GLU A 91 -34.64 14.82 -2.30
CA GLU A 91 -33.20 14.90 -2.14
C GLU A 91 -32.60 13.50 -2.05
N ILE A 92 -31.57 13.26 -2.82
CA ILE A 92 -30.76 12.03 -2.78
C ILE A 92 -29.47 12.38 -2.04
N GLU A 93 -29.19 11.71 -0.94
CA GLU A 93 -27.90 11.85 -0.26
C GLU A 93 -26.79 11.19 -1.07
N LEU A 94 -25.75 11.95 -1.40
CA LEU A 94 -24.57 11.48 -2.11
C LEU A 94 -23.40 11.19 -1.16
N PHE A 95 -23.31 11.97 -0.07
CA PHE A 95 -22.21 11.89 0.87
C PHE A 95 -22.61 12.36 2.26
N GLU A 96 -22.27 11.60 3.26
CA GLU A 96 -22.20 11.96 4.66
C GLU A 96 -20.79 11.67 5.16
N GLY A 97 -20.14 12.65 5.78
CA GLY A 97 -18.79 12.47 6.29
C GLY A 97 -18.36 13.60 7.21
N ARG A 98 -17.11 13.55 7.64
CA ARG A 98 -16.55 14.52 8.58
C ARG A 98 -15.43 15.34 7.95
N ILE A 99 -15.28 16.59 8.42
CA ILE A 99 -14.14 17.45 8.07
C ILE A 99 -12.89 16.93 8.79
N PHE A 100 -11.94 16.40 8.02
CA PHE A 100 -10.63 15.95 8.52
C PHE A 100 -9.55 17.01 8.39
N TYR A 101 -9.67 17.87 7.41
CA TYR A 101 -8.68 18.89 7.14
C TYR A 101 -9.34 20.21 6.77
N ARG A 102 -8.76 21.30 7.28
CA ARG A 102 -9.19 22.66 7.01
C ARG A 102 -7.94 23.53 6.80
N LYS A 103 -7.90 24.25 5.71
CA LYS A 103 -6.83 25.18 5.39
C LYS A 103 -7.38 26.56 5.11
N ARG A 104 -6.83 27.57 5.76
CA ARG A 104 -7.11 28.97 5.45
C ARG A 104 -6.04 29.52 4.52
N SER A 105 -6.45 30.12 3.41
CA SER A 105 -5.57 30.85 2.53
C SER A 105 -5.84 32.36 2.64
N SER A 106 -4.84 33.14 3.03
CA SER A 106 -4.94 34.60 3.07
C SER A 106 -4.91 35.23 1.68
N ASN A 107 -4.30 34.56 0.71
CA ASN A 107 -4.11 35.06 -0.65
C ASN A 107 -5.36 35.00 -1.53
N GLY A 108 -6.37 34.23 -1.15
CA GLY A 108 -7.63 34.10 -1.92
C GLY A 108 -8.86 34.40 -1.09
N PHE A 109 -8.70 34.71 0.19
CA PHE A 109 -9.80 34.82 1.16
C PHE A 109 -10.72 33.59 1.12
N VAL A 110 -10.12 32.40 1.14
CA VAL A 110 -10.83 31.13 1.05
C VAL A 110 -10.43 30.17 2.18
N PHE A 111 -11.34 29.27 2.49
CA PHE A 111 -11.06 28.05 3.23
C PHE A 111 -11.22 26.84 2.31
N ASP A 112 -10.24 25.97 2.34
CA ASP A 112 -10.28 24.66 1.69
C ASP A 112 -10.54 23.59 2.76
N PHE A 113 -11.43 22.68 2.46
CA PHE A 113 -11.83 21.58 3.33
C PHE A 113 -11.62 20.24 2.62
N THR A 114 -11.20 19.24 3.40
CA THR A 114 -11.18 17.85 2.97
C THR A 114 -11.96 17.01 3.97
N CYS A 115 -12.96 16.31 3.46
CA CYS A 115 -13.84 15.43 4.22
C CYS A 115 -13.75 14.00 3.72
N PHE A 116 -13.97 13.06 4.62
CA PHE A 116 -14.06 11.64 4.31
C PHE A 116 -15.35 11.07 4.92
N ASP A 117 -15.90 10.07 4.24
CA ASP A 117 -16.99 9.26 4.79
C ASP A 117 -16.50 8.32 5.91
N ASP A 118 -17.41 7.62 6.55
CA ASP A 118 -17.09 6.82 7.72
C ASP A 118 -16.25 5.56 7.44
N LEU A 119 -16.06 5.15 6.17
CA LEU A 119 -15.11 4.10 5.81
C LEU A 119 -13.65 4.49 6.12
N ILE A 120 -13.34 5.78 6.28
CA ILE A 120 -12.02 6.24 6.71
C ILE A 120 -11.62 5.66 8.07
N TYR A 121 -12.57 5.47 8.98
CA TYR A 121 -12.29 4.91 10.30
C TYR A 121 -11.90 3.43 10.22
N LEU A 122 -12.45 2.67 9.26
CA LEU A 122 -11.99 1.32 8.95
C LEU A 122 -10.54 1.30 8.46
N ALA A 123 -10.14 2.29 7.66
CA ALA A 123 -8.78 2.39 7.15
C ALA A 123 -7.76 2.84 8.20
N LYS A 124 -8.20 3.64 9.18
CA LYS A 124 -7.35 4.23 10.23
C LYS A 124 -7.30 3.41 11.52
N SER A 125 -8.19 2.41 11.67
CA SER A 125 -8.27 1.58 12.87
C SER A 125 -7.74 0.18 12.57
N SER A 126 -6.92 -0.36 13.46
CA SER A 126 -6.50 -1.76 13.45
C SER A 126 -7.18 -2.56 14.54
N ILE A 127 -7.33 -3.85 14.32
CA ILE A 127 -7.93 -4.77 15.28
C ILE A 127 -7.03 -5.97 15.58
N HIS A 128 -7.22 -6.53 16.78
CA HIS A 128 -6.70 -7.83 17.17
C HIS A 128 -7.89 -8.67 17.62
N ALA A 129 -8.41 -9.51 16.74
CA ALA A 129 -9.62 -10.27 17.02
C ALA A 129 -9.64 -11.65 16.33
N LEU A 130 -10.29 -12.60 16.98
CA LEU A 130 -10.71 -13.84 16.34
C LEU A 130 -12.03 -13.60 15.59
N VAL A 131 -12.01 -13.74 14.27
CA VAL A 131 -13.18 -13.57 13.40
C VAL A 131 -13.72 -14.95 13.04
N VAL A 132 -14.92 -15.28 13.56
CA VAL A 132 -15.57 -16.58 13.37
C VAL A 132 -17.04 -16.39 13.00
N GLY A 133 -17.55 -17.26 12.14
CA GLY A 133 -18.96 -17.28 11.74
C GLY A 133 -19.12 -17.13 10.25
N THR A 134 -19.99 -16.26 9.81
CA THR A 134 -20.19 -15.92 8.40
C THR A 134 -19.49 -14.62 8.04
N VAL A 135 -19.31 -14.36 6.73
CA VAL A 135 -18.79 -13.06 6.25
C VAL A 135 -19.63 -11.91 6.81
N THR A 136 -20.97 -12.02 6.79
CA THR A 136 -21.87 -11.03 7.38
C THR A 136 -21.58 -10.82 8.88
N ALA A 137 -21.37 -11.89 9.65
CA ALA A 137 -21.05 -11.79 11.07
C ALA A 137 -19.69 -11.10 11.29
N GLY A 138 -18.69 -11.42 10.48
CA GLY A 138 -17.36 -10.79 10.52
C GLY A 138 -17.43 -9.28 10.23
N ILE A 139 -18.18 -8.87 9.20
CA ILE A 139 -18.38 -7.43 8.88
C ILE A 139 -19.01 -6.71 10.07
N ASN A 140 -20.07 -7.27 10.65
CA ASN A 140 -20.73 -6.67 11.82
C ASN A 140 -19.77 -6.60 13.04
N GLN A 141 -18.95 -7.64 13.25
CA GLN A 141 -17.98 -7.66 14.35
C GLN A 141 -16.98 -6.50 14.24
N ILE A 142 -16.32 -6.34 13.08
CA ILE A 142 -15.30 -5.28 12.90
C ILE A 142 -15.90 -3.88 12.95
N CYS A 143 -17.10 -3.69 12.38
CA CYS A 143 -17.76 -2.39 12.40
C CYS A 143 -18.24 -2.02 13.80
N ASN A 144 -18.78 -2.97 14.58
CA ASN A 144 -19.21 -2.76 15.95
C ASN A 144 -18.06 -2.41 16.88
N GLU A 145 -16.87 -3.02 16.68
CA GLU A 145 -15.69 -2.76 17.51
C GLU A 145 -15.24 -1.30 17.43
N ILE A 146 -15.37 -0.68 16.26
CA ILE A 146 -14.99 0.72 16.05
C ILE A 146 -16.19 1.68 16.06
N GLY A 147 -17.39 1.18 16.35
CA GLY A 147 -18.59 1.99 16.51
C GLY A 147 -19.20 2.53 15.22
N ILE A 148 -18.94 1.90 14.06
CA ILE A 148 -19.52 2.31 12.78
C ILE A 148 -20.74 1.46 12.47
N PRO A 149 -21.89 2.09 12.14
CA PRO A 149 -23.10 1.36 11.84
C PRO A 149 -23.01 0.62 10.51
N VAL A 150 -23.59 -0.57 10.48
CA VAL A 150 -23.72 -1.39 9.26
C VAL A 150 -25.11 -1.15 8.65
N GLY A 151 -25.13 -0.93 7.35
CA GLY A 151 -26.34 -0.76 6.55
C GLY A 151 -26.78 -2.04 5.87
N THR A 152 -26.96 -1.98 4.55
CA THR A 152 -27.42 -3.12 3.74
C THR A 152 -26.24 -4.01 3.34
N LEU A 153 -26.36 -5.30 3.67
CA LEU A 153 -25.44 -6.34 3.24
C LEU A 153 -26.17 -7.33 2.33
N PRO A 154 -25.55 -7.78 1.21
CA PRO A 154 -26.10 -8.85 0.38
C PRO A 154 -26.38 -10.11 1.20
N LYS A 155 -27.52 -10.74 0.97
CA LYS A 155 -27.92 -11.97 1.66
C LYS A 155 -27.02 -13.16 1.35
N GLU A 156 -26.27 -13.07 0.26
CA GLU A 156 -25.34 -14.06 -0.24
C GLU A 156 -24.02 -14.12 0.57
N LEU A 157 -23.73 -13.14 1.45
CA LEU A 157 -22.52 -13.11 2.27
C LEU A 157 -22.55 -14.15 3.41
N THR A 158 -22.60 -15.42 3.05
CA THR A 158 -22.81 -16.55 3.95
C THR A 158 -21.59 -17.47 4.11
N ALA A 159 -20.50 -17.23 3.37
CA ALA A 159 -19.30 -18.04 3.46
C ALA A 159 -18.76 -18.07 4.90
N THR A 160 -18.31 -19.24 5.34
CA THR A 160 -17.78 -19.44 6.69
C THR A 160 -16.37 -18.88 6.80
N VAL A 161 -16.10 -18.15 7.86
CA VAL A 161 -14.80 -17.56 8.19
C VAL A 161 -14.33 -18.03 9.55
N ASN A 162 -13.02 -18.27 9.68
CA ASN A 162 -12.35 -18.60 10.94
C ASN A 162 -10.87 -18.23 10.81
N PHE A 163 -10.51 -17.03 11.25
CA PHE A 163 -9.12 -16.55 11.24
C PHE A 163 -8.89 -15.52 12.36
N ILE A 164 -7.62 -15.35 12.72
CA ILE A 164 -7.19 -14.29 13.64
C ILE A 164 -6.75 -13.08 12.81
N ALA A 165 -7.41 -11.94 13.01
CA ALA A 165 -6.93 -10.66 12.55
C ALA A 165 -5.94 -10.13 13.60
N ASP A 166 -4.66 -10.08 13.27
CA ASP A 166 -3.59 -9.65 14.17
C ASP A 166 -2.95 -8.38 13.60
N ASP A 167 -3.16 -7.26 14.28
CA ASP A 167 -2.69 -5.91 13.90
C ASP A 167 -2.97 -5.53 12.44
N LYS A 168 -4.12 -5.97 11.93
CA LYS A 168 -4.60 -5.62 10.58
C LYS A 168 -5.54 -4.42 10.65
N SER A 169 -5.49 -3.55 9.64
CA SER A 169 -6.51 -2.52 9.50
C SER A 169 -7.89 -3.15 9.28
N CYS A 170 -8.94 -2.51 9.79
CA CYS A 170 -10.31 -3.01 9.60
C CYS A 170 -10.67 -3.11 8.10
N THR A 171 -10.12 -2.24 7.26
CA THR A 171 -10.28 -2.33 5.79
C THR A 171 -9.64 -3.59 5.21
N GLU A 172 -8.43 -3.98 5.67
CA GLU A 172 -7.81 -5.23 5.23
C GLU A 172 -8.64 -6.44 5.66
N VAL A 173 -9.17 -6.42 6.89
CA VAL A 173 -10.04 -7.51 7.37
C VAL A 173 -11.35 -7.56 6.56
N LEU A 174 -11.96 -6.41 6.27
CA LEU A 174 -13.14 -6.33 5.41
C LEU A 174 -12.86 -6.91 4.02
N LYS A 175 -11.73 -6.54 3.41
CA LYS A 175 -11.30 -7.11 2.13
C LYS A 175 -11.11 -8.62 2.21
N MET A 176 -10.43 -9.12 3.24
CA MET A 176 -10.26 -10.57 3.45
C MET A 176 -11.61 -11.31 3.53
N LEU A 177 -12.60 -10.74 4.23
CA LEU A 177 -13.94 -11.29 4.33
C LEU A 177 -14.63 -11.37 2.97
N LEU A 178 -14.55 -10.30 2.17
CA LEU A 178 -15.15 -10.24 0.84
C LEU A 178 -14.42 -11.17 -0.15
N ASP A 179 -13.09 -11.30 -0.05
CA ASP A 179 -12.29 -12.22 -0.87
C ASP A 179 -12.64 -13.69 -0.55
N ILE A 180 -12.90 -14.04 0.73
CA ILE A 180 -13.36 -15.37 1.13
C ILE A 180 -14.73 -15.66 0.53
N GLN A 181 -15.66 -14.69 0.55
CA GLN A 181 -16.96 -14.84 -0.07
C GLN A 181 -16.84 -15.05 -1.58
N GLN A 182 -16.05 -14.22 -2.26
CA GLN A 182 -15.82 -14.35 -3.70
C GLN A 182 -15.24 -15.72 -4.07
N ALA A 183 -14.28 -16.23 -3.27
CA ALA A 183 -13.71 -17.55 -3.48
C ALA A 183 -14.75 -18.66 -3.31
N ALA A 184 -15.65 -18.55 -2.34
CA ALA A 184 -16.74 -19.49 -2.13
C ALA A 184 -17.78 -19.43 -3.28
N ASP A 185 -18.12 -18.24 -3.76
CA ASP A 185 -19.01 -18.04 -4.90
C ASP A 185 -18.40 -18.65 -6.16
N LYS A 186 -17.12 -18.43 -6.41
CA LYS A 186 -16.39 -19.00 -7.55
C LYS A 186 -16.35 -20.54 -7.51
N ALA A 187 -16.17 -21.12 -6.33
CA ALA A 187 -16.25 -22.58 -6.13
C ALA A 187 -17.64 -23.14 -6.46
N ASN A 188 -18.68 -22.32 -6.33
CA ASN A 188 -20.07 -22.65 -6.67
C ASN A 188 -20.47 -22.22 -8.10
N GLY A 189 -19.51 -21.86 -8.96
CA GLY A 189 -19.74 -21.47 -10.35
C GLY A 189 -20.30 -20.05 -10.53
N LYS A 190 -20.23 -19.20 -9.51
CA LYS A 190 -20.64 -17.80 -9.56
C LYS A 190 -19.38 -16.92 -9.53
N ASP A 191 -19.23 -16.03 -10.48
CA ASP A 191 -18.13 -15.05 -10.47
C ASP A 191 -18.66 -13.69 -9.97
N THR A 192 -18.94 -13.62 -8.66
CA THR A 192 -19.46 -12.41 -8.02
C THR A 192 -18.40 -11.83 -7.08
N ALA A 193 -17.98 -10.61 -7.36
CA ALA A 193 -17.17 -9.82 -6.45
C ALA A 193 -18.05 -8.81 -5.69
N TYR A 194 -17.54 -8.32 -4.56
CA TYR A 194 -18.25 -7.39 -3.70
C TYR A 194 -17.40 -6.17 -3.40
N PHE A 195 -18.06 -5.02 -3.19
CA PHE A 195 -17.38 -3.76 -2.93
C PHE A 195 -18.07 -3.02 -1.76
N PRO A 196 -17.31 -2.51 -0.77
CA PRO A 196 -17.87 -1.73 0.34
C PRO A 196 -18.12 -0.28 -0.09
N VAL A 197 -19.23 0.27 0.32
CA VAL A 197 -19.61 1.69 0.10
C VAL A 197 -20.20 2.28 1.37
N CYS A 198 -20.01 3.58 1.58
CA CYS A 198 -20.70 4.31 2.63
C CYS A 198 -21.98 4.95 2.07
N ILE A 199 -23.11 4.61 2.63
CA ILE A 199 -24.42 5.19 2.27
C ILE A 199 -25.14 5.58 3.57
N ASN A 200 -25.55 6.83 3.68
CA ASN A 200 -26.22 7.39 4.86
C ASN A 200 -25.41 7.11 6.14
N GLY A 201 -24.10 7.38 6.13
CA GLY A 201 -23.20 7.16 7.27
C GLY A 201 -23.06 5.71 7.71
N LYS A 202 -23.40 4.73 6.86
CA LYS A 202 -23.36 3.30 7.18
C LYS A 202 -22.50 2.54 6.20
N VAL A 203 -21.83 1.51 6.69
CA VAL A 203 -21.09 0.53 5.83
C VAL A 203 -22.11 -0.36 5.13
N ASN A 204 -22.14 -0.27 3.82
CA ASN A 204 -22.92 -1.15 2.97
C ASN A 204 -21.98 -1.97 2.08
N VAL A 205 -22.46 -3.06 1.54
CA VAL A 205 -21.73 -3.86 0.54
C VAL A 205 -22.62 -4.03 -0.68
N ILE A 206 -22.07 -3.73 -1.85
CA ILE A 206 -22.72 -3.91 -3.15
C ILE A 206 -22.06 -5.01 -3.96
N LYS A 207 -22.74 -5.53 -4.98
CA LYS A 207 -22.12 -6.40 -5.98
C LYS A 207 -21.25 -5.54 -6.88
N LYS A 208 -19.95 -5.85 -6.93
CA LYS A 208 -19.00 -5.12 -7.75
C LYS A 208 -19.35 -5.24 -9.23
N GLY A 209 -19.39 -4.11 -9.94
CA GLY A 209 -19.69 -4.08 -11.37
C GLY A 209 -21.17 -4.26 -11.72
N GLU A 210 -22.09 -3.97 -10.78
CA GLU A 210 -23.51 -3.85 -11.08
C GLU A 210 -23.72 -2.69 -12.06
N LEU A 211 -24.47 -2.96 -13.14
CA LEU A 211 -24.66 -1.97 -14.20
C LEU A 211 -25.60 -0.86 -13.74
N ILE A 212 -25.19 0.39 -13.93
CA ILE A 212 -26.05 1.55 -13.72
C ILE A 212 -27.10 1.57 -14.84
N GLU A 213 -28.36 1.39 -14.44
CA GLU A 213 -29.47 1.41 -15.37
C GLU A 213 -29.75 2.84 -15.89
N GLY A 214 -30.12 2.93 -17.15
CA GLY A 214 -30.54 4.20 -17.78
C GLY A 214 -29.39 5.15 -18.14
N TYR A 215 -28.12 4.75 -17.93
CA TYR A 215 -26.97 5.56 -18.32
C TYR A 215 -26.07 4.80 -19.31
N THR A 216 -25.66 5.50 -20.36
CA THR A 216 -24.64 5.06 -21.32
C THR A 216 -23.74 6.27 -21.62
N ALA A 217 -22.43 6.09 -21.48
CA ALA A 217 -21.46 7.09 -21.87
C ALA A 217 -21.31 7.08 -23.42
N THR A 218 -21.66 8.18 -24.07
CA THR A 218 -21.70 8.26 -25.53
C THR A 218 -21.02 9.54 -26.00
N ALA A 219 -20.08 9.43 -26.94
CA ALA A 219 -19.29 10.53 -27.48
C ALA A 219 -20.14 11.70 -27.99
N ASP A 220 -21.25 11.39 -28.66
CA ASP A 220 -22.11 12.42 -29.29
C ASP A 220 -23.05 13.14 -28.30
N THR A 221 -23.07 12.72 -27.01
CA THR A 221 -24.11 13.16 -26.08
C THR A 221 -23.55 13.70 -24.76
N ASN A 222 -22.74 12.90 -24.05
CA ASN A 222 -22.35 13.19 -22.67
C ASN A 222 -20.87 12.95 -22.35
N VAL A 223 -20.08 12.47 -23.31
CA VAL A 223 -18.61 12.32 -23.19
C VAL A 223 -17.93 13.47 -23.93
N PHE A 224 -17.01 14.15 -23.27
CA PHE A 224 -16.20 15.23 -23.84
C PHE A 224 -14.86 14.73 -24.36
N ASP A 225 -14.29 13.76 -23.65
CA ASP A 225 -12.97 13.20 -23.92
C ASP A 225 -12.92 11.74 -23.46
N ALA A 226 -12.18 10.92 -24.19
CA ALA A 226 -11.96 9.51 -23.86
C ALA A 226 -10.52 9.15 -24.18
N GLU A 227 -9.85 8.50 -23.25
CA GLU A 227 -8.48 8.06 -23.40
C GLU A 227 -8.39 6.55 -23.15
N HIS A 228 -7.56 5.89 -23.93
CA HIS A 228 -7.17 4.51 -23.72
C HIS A 228 -5.66 4.38 -23.80
N SER A 229 -5.07 3.73 -22.82
CA SER A 229 -3.63 3.47 -22.78
C SER A 229 -3.35 2.02 -22.43
N GLU A 230 -2.32 1.48 -23.06
CA GLU A 230 -1.81 0.13 -22.80
C GLU A 230 -0.37 0.22 -22.33
N SER A 231 -0.02 -0.50 -21.27
CA SER A 231 1.34 -0.48 -20.74
C SER A 231 1.81 -1.84 -20.26
N ILE A 232 3.04 -2.16 -20.60
CA ILE A 232 3.76 -3.32 -20.11
C ILE A 232 4.92 -2.96 -19.16
N GLU A 233 5.05 -1.69 -18.77
CA GLU A 233 6.17 -1.22 -17.93
C GLU A 233 6.29 -1.98 -16.60
N ASN A 234 5.16 -2.35 -16.02
CA ASN A 234 5.10 -3.09 -14.76
C ASN A 234 4.78 -4.58 -14.94
N MET A 235 4.77 -5.05 -16.19
CA MET A 235 4.49 -6.46 -16.49
C MET A 235 5.48 -7.38 -15.78
N VAL A 236 4.96 -8.53 -15.36
CA VAL A 236 5.75 -9.65 -14.85
C VAL A 236 5.10 -10.91 -15.39
N ASN A 237 5.69 -11.51 -16.43
CA ASN A 237 5.13 -12.69 -17.06
C ASN A 237 5.84 -13.98 -16.66
N ARG A 238 6.89 -13.89 -15.81
CA ARG A 238 7.55 -15.05 -15.20
C ARG A 238 7.92 -14.79 -13.76
N ILE A 239 7.65 -15.77 -12.89
CA ILE A 239 8.10 -15.78 -11.51
C ILE A 239 8.97 -17.01 -11.26
N LYS A 240 10.17 -16.80 -10.72
CA LYS A 240 10.98 -17.85 -10.12
C LYS A 240 10.72 -17.87 -8.60
N ALA A 241 10.13 -18.95 -8.11
CA ALA A 241 9.97 -19.17 -6.69
C ALA A 241 11.23 -19.89 -6.15
N VAL A 242 11.89 -19.24 -5.19
CA VAL A 242 13.15 -19.72 -4.60
C VAL A 242 12.96 -19.96 -3.10
N ASP A 243 13.67 -20.93 -2.57
CA ASP A 243 13.74 -21.23 -1.13
C ASP A 243 14.73 -20.30 -0.40
N ASP A 244 14.97 -20.57 0.89
CA ASP A 244 15.89 -19.79 1.72
C ASP A 244 17.36 -19.89 1.26
N ASN A 245 17.72 -20.94 0.52
CA ASN A 245 19.06 -21.14 -0.04
C ASN A 245 19.21 -20.51 -1.43
N GLY A 246 18.14 -19.90 -1.96
CA GLY A 246 18.13 -19.35 -3.31
C GLY A 246 17.96 -20.40 -4.42
N THR A 247 17.66 -21.66 -4.05
CA THR A 247 17.35 -22.71 -5.03
C THR A 247 16.03 -22.44 -5.71
N VAL A 248 16.00 -22.49 -7.03
CA VAL A 248 14.74 -22.40 -7.77
C VAL A 248 13.92 -23.65 -7.55
N CYS A 249 12.81 -23.54 -6.84
CA CYS A 249 11.93 -24.66 -6.54
C CYS A 249 10.80 -24.76 -7.57
N GLN A 250 10.24 -23.62 -7.97
CA GLN A 250 9.15 -23.57 -8.94
C GLN A 250 9.30 -22.38 -9.88
N MET A 251 8.73 -22.52 -11.07
CA MET A 251 8.64 -21.44 -12.05
C MET A 251 7.22 -21.34 -12.56
N PHE A 252 6.70 -20.12 -12.63
CA PHE A 252 5.37 -19.80 -13.14
C PHE A 252 5.54 -18.86 -14.33
N THR A 253 4.99 -19.23 -15.49
CA THR A 253 5.15 -18.45 -16.73
C THR A 253 3.81 -18.33 -17.46
N ILE A 254 3.52 -17.13 -17.93
CA ILE A 254 2.45 -16.87 -18.91
C ILE A 254 3.10 -16.88 -20.30
N ASN A 255 3.10 -18.03 -20.97
CA ASN A 255 3.87 -18.23 -22.20
C ASN A 255 3.42 -17.33 -23.34
N ASP A 256 2.14 -17.02 -23.43
CA ASP A 256 1.63 -16.16 -24.50
C ASP A 256 2.11 -14.72 -24.31
N ASP A 257 2.13 -14.21 -23.06
CA ASP A 257 2.71 -12.90 -22.76
C ASP A 257 4.22 -12.87 -23.02
N VAL A 258 4.95 -13.97 -22.73
CA VAL A 258 6.38 -14.07 -23.04
C VAL A 258 6.63 -14.05 -24.55
N LYS A 259 5.81 -14.74 -25.35
CA LYS A 259 5.94 -14.75 -26.82
C LYS A 259 5.64 -13.39 -27.41
N HIS A 260 4.66 -12.67 -26.87
CA HIS A 260 4.20 -11.39 -27.43
C HIS A 260 5.09 -10.21 -27.01
N PHE A 261 5.47 -10.16 -25.73
CA PHE A 261 6.12 -8.98 -25.12
C PHE A 261 7.58 -9.24 -24.72
N GLY A 262 8.10 -10.46 -24.88
CA GLY A 262 9.39 -10.85 -24.32
C GLY A 262 9.29 -11.24 -22.83
N MET A 263 10.41 -11.68 -22.26
CA MET A 263 10.45 -12.19 -20.89
C MET A 263 10.76 -11.10 -19.89
N ILE A 264 9.83 -10.87 -18.96
CA ILE A 264 9.99 -9.99 -17.79
C ILE A 264 9.83 -10.83 -16.54
N GLN A 265 10.95 -11.07 -15.83
CA GLN A 265 11.02 -12.03 -14.74
C GLN A 265 11.25 -11.36 -13.40
N LYS A 266 10.54 -11.82 -12.34
CA LYS A 266 10.83 -11.51 -10.94
C LYS A 266 11.06 -12.79 -10.12
N ILE A 267 11.69 -12.61 -8.97
CA ILE A 267 11.92 -13.67 -7.99
C ILE A 267 10.90 -13.53 -6.87
N TYR A 268 10.31 -14.65 -6.48
CA TYR A 268 9.48 -14.77 -5.27
C TYR A 268 10.22 -15.65 -4.26
N LYS A 269 10.51 -15.11 -3.08
CA LYS A 269 11.08 -15.87 -1.98
C LYS A 269 9.95 -16.61 -1.26
N MET A 270 10.00 -17.94 -1.28
CA MET A 270 9.00 -18.80 -0.64
C MET A 270 9.05 -18.62 0.87
N GLN A 271 7.88 -18.63 1.50
CA GLN A 271 7.75 -18.51 2.95
C GLN A 271 7.71 -19.91 3.60
N PRO A 272 8.40 -20.10 4.73
CA PRO A 272 8.31 -21.35 5.48
C PRO A 272 6.88 -21.55 6.00
N PRO A 273 6.42 -22.83 6.13
CA PRO A 273 5.13 -23.10 6.73
C PRO A 273 5.14 -22.65 8.20
N LYS A 274 4.23 -21.75 8.56
CA LYS A 274 4.03 -21.32 9.96
C LYS A 274 3.15 -22.34 10.68
N LYS A 275 3.34 -22.50 12.01
CA LYS A 275 2.61 -23.47 12.83
C LYS A 275 1.09 -23.30 12.81
N GLU A 276 0.60 -22.10 12.53
CA GLU A 276 -0.82 -21.72 12.60
C GLU A 276 -1.40 -21.23 11.26
N GLU A 277 -0.55 -21.03 10.24
CA GLU A 277 -0.99 -20.52 8.95
C GLU A 277 -0.20 -21.19 7.83
N THR A 278 -0.86 -22.00 7.01
CA THR A 278 -0.25 -22.57 5.80
C THR A 278 -0.17 -21.49 4.73
N VAL A 279 1.00 -20.92 4.51
CA VAL A 279 1.23 -20.02 3.38
C VAL A 279 1.20 -20.84 2.09
N ASP A 280 0.20 -20.61 1.25
CA ASP A 280 0.17 -21.17 -0.09
C ASP A 280 1.16 -20.40 -0.99
N ASN A 281 2.40 -20.87 -1.02
CA ASN A 281 3.47 -20.26 -1.82
C ASN A 281 3.16 -20.27 -3.33
N VAL A 282 2.40 -21.24 -3.81
CA VAL A 282 1.99 -21.31 -5.22
C VAL A 282 1.03 -20.17 -5.56
N LYS A 283 0.01 -19.98 -4.72
CA LYS A 283 -0.95 -18.89 -4.87
C LYS A 283 -0.27 -17.52 -4.74
N ALA A 284 0.61 -17.38 -3.74
CA ALA A 284 1.35 -16.14 -3.51
C ALA A 284 2.32 -15.80 -4.65
N ALA A 285 3.01 -16.79 -5.21
CA ALA A 285 3.87 -16.60 -6.37
C ALA A 285 3.08 -16.23 -7.62
N LYS A 286 1.99 -16.95 -7.91
CA LYS A 286 1.11 -16.65 -9.05
C LYS A 286 0.49 -15.26 -8.96
N ALA A 287 0.17 -14.79 -7.76
CA ALA A 287 -0.34 -13.42 -7.52
C ALA A 287 0.70 -12.30 -7.81
N LYS A 288 1.97 -12.64 -8.00
CA LYS A 288 3.01 -11.67 -8.40
C LYS A 288 3.18 -11.55 -9.92
N LEU A 289 2.49 -12.39 -10.69
CA LEU A 289 2.39 -12.20 -12.14
C LEU A 289 1.49 -10.97 -12.40
N VAL A 290 1.96 -10.10 -13.28
CA VAL A 290 1.25 -8.87 -13.67
C VAL A 290 1.21 -8.85 -15.19
N ARG A 291 0.01 -8.81 -15.75
CA ARG A 291 -0.21 -8.72 -17.20
C ARG A 291 -0.07 -7.27 -17.68
N GLN A 292 -0.23 -7.08 -18.98
CA GLN A 292 -0.43 -5.77 -19.59
C GLN A 292 -1.51 -5.02 -18.80
N LYS A 293 -1.24 -3.76 -18.52
CA LYS A 293 -2.19 -2.86 -17.88
C LYS A 293 -2.89 -2.03 -18.95
N ASP A 294 -4.19 -2.20 -19.03
CA ASP A 294 -5.03 -1.38 -19.86
C ASP A 294 -5.76 -0.36 -18.96
N GLU A 295 -5.59 0.89 -19.25
CA GLU A 295 -6.30 1.98 -18.55
C GLU A 295 -7.13 2.74 -19.55
N SER A 296 -8.41 2.87 -19.23
CA SER A 296 -9.35 3.67 -19.98
C SER A 296 -9.90 4.77 -19.09
N SER A 297 -10.08 5.94 -19.60
CA SER A 297 -10.74 7.02 -18.88
C SER A 297 -11.70 7.76 -19.79
N ILE A 298 -12.76 8.30 -19.18
CA ILE A 298 -13.67 9.20 -19.84
C ILE A 298 -13.89 10.44 -18.99
N ARG A 299 -14.03 11.57 -19.63
CA ARG A 299 -14.48 12.83 -19.07
C ARG A 299 -15.77 13.26 -19.72
N GLY A 300 -16.76 13.65 -18.91
CA GLY A 300 -18.07 13.99 -19.48
C GLY A 300 -18.96 14.79 -18.55
N ILE A 301 -20.22 14.92 -18.99
CA ILE A 301 -21.30 15.52 -18.18
C ILE A 301 -21.49 14.64 -16.95
N GLY A 302 -21.54 15.27 -15.77
CA GLY A 302 -21.67 14.55 -14.50
C GLY A 302 -23.00 13.81 -14.36
N TYR A 303 -22.94 12.57 -13.96
CA TYR A 303 -24.07 11.75 -13.56
C TYR A 303 -23.79 11.13 -12.19
N VAL A 304 -24.52 11.58 -11.17
CA VAL A 304 -24.19 11.32 -9.75
C VAL A 304 -24.16 9.84 -9.36
N GLN A 305 -24.75 8.97 -10.16
CA GLN A 305 -24.73 7.53 -9.92
C GLN A 305 -23.45 6.84 -10.45
N CYS A 306 -22.68 7.54 -11.31
CA CYS A 306 -21.43 6.99 -11.86
C CYS A 306 -20.31 7.01 -10.81
N ILE A 307 -20.40 6.13 -9.83
CA ILE A 307 -19.44 6.03 -8.74
C ILE A 307 -18.69 4.70 -8.76
N THR A 308 -17.50 4.71 -8.16
CA THR A 308 -16.65 3.53 -7.95
C THR A 308 -17.44 2.36 -7.37
N GLY A 309 -17.22 1.18 -7.90
CA GLY A 309 -17.93 -0.05 -7.48
C GLY A 309 -18.98 -0.51 -8.49
N TYR A 310 -19.56 0.40 -9.24
CA TYR A 310 -20.55 0.12 -10.28
C TYR A 310 -19.92 -0.04 -11.68
N ALA A 311 -20.73 -0.38 -12.66
CA ALA A 311 -20.35 -0.45 -14.06
C ALA A 311 -21.26 0.40 -14.94
N ILE A 312 -20.75 0.82 -16.09
CA ILE A 312 -21.45 1.58 -17.13
C ILE A 312 -21.25 0.95 -18.50
N ASN A 313 -22.18 1.20 -19.40
CA ASN A 313 -21.95 0.97 -20.81
C ASN A 313 -21.28 2.20 -21.43
N VAL A 314 -20.29 1.97 -22.30
CA VAL A 314 -19.60 3.01 -23.05
C VAL A 314 -19.79 2.75 -24.54
N GLN A 315 -20.11 3.80 -25.31
CA GLN A 315 -20.25 3.82 -26.74
C GLN A 315 -19.46 5.03 -27.30
N GLU A 316 -18.16 4.84 -27.34
CA GLU A 316 -17.21 5.78 -27.89
C GLU A 316 -16.42 5.07 -29.02
N GLU A 317 -15.68 5.79 -29.85
CA GLU A 317 -15.02 5.22 -31.03
C GLU A 317 -14.04 4.10 -30.68
N GLN A 318 -13.23 4.27 -29.62
CA GLN A 318 -12.23 3.34 -29.16
C GLN A 318 -12.70 2.51 -27.95
N LEU A 319 -13.66 3.00 -27.17
CA LEU A 319 -14.17 2.36 -25.97
C LEU A 319 -15.62 1.90 -26.17
N LYS A 320 -15.80 0.61 -26.39
CA LYS A 320 -17.14 0.01 -26.58
C LYS A 320 -17.33 -1.19 -25.66
N GLY A 321 -18.45 -1.21 -24.96
CA GLY A 321 -18.83 -2.31 -24.11
C GLY A 321 -19.15 -1.92 -22.69
N LYS A 322 -19.09 -2.91 -21.78
CA LYS A 322 -19.31 -2.74 -20.35
C LYS A 322 -18.00 -2.48 -19.64
N PHE A 323 -17.96 -1.44 -18.83
CA PHE A 323 -16.78 -1.07 -18.05
C PHE A 323 -17.12 -0.93 -16.57
N TYR A 324 -16.24 -1.41 -15.73
CA TYR A 324 -16.23 -1.17 -14.29
C TYR A 324 -15.63 0.21 -14.00
N ILE A 325 -16.27 0.99 -13.13
CA ILE A 325 -15.76 2.27 -12.64
C ILE A 325 -14.75 2.00 -11.53
N LYS A 326 -13.47 2.11 -11.86
CA LYS A 326 -12.36 1.89 -10.94
C LYS A 326 -12.14 3.08 -10.02
N SER A 327 -12.23 4.29 -10.59
CA SER A 327 -12.26 5.53 -9.83
C SER A 327 -13.16 6.54 -10.49
N ASP A 328 -13.71 7.43 -9.68
CA ASP A 328 -14.55 8.53 -10.12
C ASP A 328 -14.14 9.84 -9.45
N SER A 329 -14.33 10.94 -10.17
CA SER A 329 -14.17 12.29 -9.65
C SER A 329 -15.25 13.18 -10.24
N HIS A 330 -16.17 13.64 -9.40
CA HIS A 330 -17.25 14.55 -9.75
C HIS A 330 -16.87 15.97 -9.35
N SER A 331 -16.76 16.86 -10.32
CA SER A 331 -16.41 18.27 -10.11
C SER A 331 -17.64 19.14 -10.25
N PHE A 332 -17.85 19.99 -9.27
CA PHE A 332 -18.97 20.93 -9.20
C PHE A 332 -18.46 22.35 -9.06
N GLY A 333 -18.90 23.23 -9.95
CA GLY A 333 -18.52 24.63 -9.93
C GLY A 333 -19.20 25.41 -11.04
N ASN A 334 -19.45 26.70 -10.82
CA ASN A 334 -20.08 27.59 -11.80
C ASN A 334 -21.40 27.07 -12.40
N GLY A 335 -22.19 26.33 -11.60
CA GLY A 335 -23.44 25.72 -12.06
C GLY A 335 -23.26 24.51 -12.97
N GLN A 336 -22.04 24.02 -13.14
CA GLN A 336 -21.72 22.85 -13.96
C GLN A 336 -21.38 21.65 -13.08
N HIS A 337 -21.73 20.47 -13.57
CA HIS A 337 -21.30 19.19 -13.01
C HIS A 337 -20.60 18.39 -14.11
N THR A 338 -19.32 18.10 -13.92
CA THR A 338 -18.54 17.23 -14.79
C THR A 338 -18.04 16.02 -13.99
N MET A 339 -17.72 14.94 -14.68
CA MET A 339 -17.11 13.77 -14.08
C MET A 339 -15.93 13.28 -14.90
N ASP A 340 -14.93 12.75 -14.20
CA ASP A 340 -13.80 12.02 -14.73
C ASP A 340 -13.86 10.60 -14.16
N LEU A 341 -13.90 9.59 -15.03
CA LEU A 341 -13.97 8.18 -14.63
C LEU A 341 -12.77 7.42 -15.16
N THR A 342 -12.09 6.67 -14.28
CA THR A 342 -11.15 5.63 -14.70
C THR A 342 -11.91 4.32 -14.81
N LEU A 343 -11.74 3.65 -15.93
CA LEU A 343 -12.55 2.51 -16.33
C LEU A 343 -11.69 1.25 -16.50
N GLU A 344 -12.26 0.11 -16.17
CA GLU A 344 -11.71 -1.21 -16.44
C GLU A 344 -12.70 -2.00 -17.29
N TYR A 345 -12.24 -2.50 -18.44
CA TYR A 345 -13.09 -3.26 -19.35
C TYR A 345 -13.57 -4.57 -18.72
N ILE A 346 -14.84 -4.87 -18.86
CA ILE A 346 -15.44 -6.13 -18.42
C ILE A 346 -15.73 -6.96 -19.68
N PRO A 347 -14.92 -7.97 -20.01
CA PRO A 347 -15.16 -8.81 -21.17
C PRO A 347 -16.35 -9.72 -20.96
N ASP A 348 -17.11 -10.00 -22.02
CA ASP A 348 -18.24 -10.93 -22.00
C ASP A 348 -17.83 -12.35 -21.58
N VAL A 349 -16.61 -12.74 -21.95
CA VAL A 349 -15.97 -13.99 -21.54
C VAL A 349 -14.65 -13.66 -20.86
N PRO A 350 -14.52 -13.92 -19.55
CA PRO A 350 -13.26 -13.65 -18.84
C PRO A 350 -12.11 -14.50 -19.40
N GLU A 351 -11.06 -13.82 -19.86
CA GLU A 351 -9.83 -14.48 -20.27
C GLU A 351 -8.98 -14.84 -19.04
N THR A 352 -8.95 -16.11 -18.70
CA THR A 352 -8.01 -16.59 -17.68
C THR A 352 -6.70 -17.02 -18.35
N PRO A 353 -5.58 -16.34 -18.10
CA PRO A 353 -4.33 -16.71 -18.71
C PRO A 353 -3.89 -18.10 -18.27
N THR A 354 -3.37 -18.89 -19.22
CA THR A 354 -2.76 -20.18 -18.89
C THR A 354 -1.41 -19.93 -18.27
N ILE A 355 -1.29 -20.25 -16.98
CA ILE A 355 -0.01 -20.17 -16.25
C ILE A 355 0.64 -21.55 -16.28
N GLU A 356 1.74 -21.69 -17.00
CA GLU A 356 2.59 -22.86 -16.95
C GLU A 356 3.33 -22.88 -15.60
N GLN A 357 3.27 -24.01 -14.91
CA GLN A 357 4.03 -24.28 -13.69
C GLN A 357 5.03 -25.38 -13.94
N VAL A 358 6.29 -25.12 -13.61
CA VAL A 358 7.36 -26.12 -13.67
C VAL A 358 7.98 -26.26 -12.28
N ASP A 359 7.99 -27.47 -11.76
CA ASP A 359 8.60 -27.81 -10.48
C ASP A 359 10.03 -28.32 -10.69
N TYR A 360 11.00 -27.77 -9.96
CA TYR A 360 12.42 -28.09 -10.08
C TYR A 360 12.97 -28.78 -8.85
N ALA A 361 12.59 -28.31 -7.65
CA ALA A 361 13.11 -28.83 -6.40
C ALA A 361 12.08 -28.67 -5.25
N THR A 362 12.21 -29.50 -4.23
CA THR A 362 11.46 -29.33 -2.99
C THR A 362 12.06 -28.17 -2.19
N PRO A 363 11.24 -27.20 -1.74
CA PRO A 363 11.78 -26.05 -1.01
C PRO A 363 12.40 -26.47 0.32
N VAL A 364 13.57 -25.90 0.63
CA VAL A 364 14.25 -26.06 1.91
C VAL A 364 14.09 -24.76 2.67
N PHE A 365 13.46 -24.83 3.86
CA PHE A 365 13.29 -23.69 4.75
C PHE A 365 14.20 -23.83 5.96
N SER A 366 14.91 -22.75 6.28
CA SER A 366 15.66 -22.67 7.53
C SER A 366 14.68 -22.69 8.69
N SER A 367 14.77 -23.69 9.58
CA SER A 367 13.87 -23.81 10.72
C SER A 367 14.07 -22.64 11.68
N SER A 368 13.16 -21.68 11.68
CA SER A 368 13.09 -20.65 12.73
C SER A 368 12.48 -21.26 14.00
N SER A 369 13.19 -22.13 14.68
CA SER A 369 12.81 -22.52 16.04
C SER A 369 14.02 -23.08 16.78
N GLY A 370 14.41 -22.36 17.81
CA GLY A 370 15.18 -22.88 18.88
C GLY A 370 16.61 -22.43 18.95
N ARG A 371 16.85 -21.60 19.95
CA ARG A 371 18.11 -21.46 20.66
C ARG A 371 19.11 -22.56 20.26
N MET A 372 19.98 -22.28 19.31
CA MET A 372 21.04 -23.21 18.94
C MET A 372 21.97 -23.39 20.15
N LYS A 373 21.83 -24.53 20.82
CA LYS A 373 22.95 -25.09 21.53
C LYS A 373 23.98 -25.53 20.51
N ASN A 374 25.18 -24.97 20.64
CA ASN A 374 26.36 -25.34 19.88
C ASN A 374 26.42 -26.84 19.59
N LYS A 375 26.34 -27.25 18.34
CA LYS A 375 26.97 -28.43 17.80
C LYS A 375 27.63 -28.04 16.50
N ARG A 376 28.96 -27.92 16.57
CA ARG A 376 29.84 -27.91 15.40
C ARG A 376 29.55 -29.14 14.56
N GLY A 377 29.04 -28.94 13.39
CA GLY A 377 28.97 -29.90 12.32
C GLY A 377 29.24 -29.14 11.04
N ILE A 378 30.48 -29.04 10.62
CA ILE A 378 30.91 -28.54 9.35
C ILE A 378 30.38 -29.52 8.31
N SER A 379 29.28 -29.18 7.61
CA SER A 379 28.93 -29.83 6.35
C SER A 379 29.64 -29.06 5.26
N ASN A 380 30.55 -29.70 4.54
CA ASN A 380 31.28 -29.22 3.39
C ASN A 380 30.31 -28.75 2.28
N GLY A 381 30.19 -27.47 2.17
CA GLY A 381 29.49 -26.71 1.15
C GLY A 381 29.77 -25.24 1.42
N ALA A 382 31.07 -24.86 1.53
CA ALA A 382 31.46 -23.46 1.63
C ALA A 382 30.96 -22.77 0.37
N SER A 383 30.00 -21.82 0.52
CA SER A 383 29.80 -20.81 -0.50
C SER A 383 31.16 -20.13 -0.65
N THR A 384 31.71 -20.11 -1.87
CA THR A 384 32.97 -19.40 -2.10
C THR A 384 32.74 -17.94 -1.70
N VAL A 385 33.78 -17.25 -1.26
CA VAL A 385 33.73 -15.80 -0.94
C VAL A 385 33.01 -15.04 -2.04
N ASP A 386 33.20 -15.43 -3.30
CA ASP A 386 32.54 -14.85 -4.48
C ASP A 386 31.01 -14.95 -4.41
N SER A 387 30.48 -16.15 -4.22
CA SER A 387 29.03 -16.34 -4.19
C SER A 387 28.40 -15.72 -2.94
N GLY A 388 29.07 -15.78 -1.80
CA GLY A 388 28.64 -15.17 -0.56
C GLY A 388 28.62 -13.64 -0.64
N LEU A 389 29.65 -13.03 -1.20
CA LEU A 389 29.73 -11.58 -1.35
C LEU A 389 28.67 -11.04 -2.32
N ILE A 390 28.41 -11.75 -3.43
CA ILE A 390 27.33 -11.41 -4.37
C ILE A 390 25.97 -11.51 -3.64
N SER A 391 25.77 -12.55 -2.85
CA SER A 391 24.51 -12.74 -2.09
C SER A 391 24.32 -11.66 -1.03
N GLY A 392 25.37 -11.33 -0.28
CA GLY A 392 25.36 -10.29 0.73
C GLY A 392 25.10 -8.89 0.10
N TRP A 393 25.75 -8.59 -1.01
CA TRP A 393 25.46 -7.35 -1.75
C TRP A 393 24.05 -7.31 -2.32
N SER A 394 23.54 -8.42 -2.84
CA SER A 394 22.17 -8.51 -3.35
C SER A 394 21.12 -8.27 -2.24
N ALA A 395 21.44 -8.68 -1.01
CA ALA A 395 20.55 -8.50 0.14
C ALA A 395 20.61 -7.08 0.71
N TRP A 396 21.80 -6.46 0.74
CA TRP A 396 22.04 -5.22 1.50
C TRP A 396 22.53 -4.03 0.66
N GLY A 397 22.76 -4.21 -0.63
CA GLY A 397 23.17 -3.14 -1.54
C GLY A 397 22.06 -2.12 -1.77
N GLY A 398 22.41 -0.83 -1.75
CA GLY A 398 21.48 0.27 -1.94
C GLY A 398 20.56 0.56 -0.75
N GLN A 399 20.76 -0.10 0.41
CA GLN A 399 19.95 0.11 1.62
C GLN A 399 20.61 1.10 2.60
N THR A 400 19.79 1.68 3.48
CA THR A 400 20.26 2.52 4.61
C THR A 400 20.62 1.63 5.79
N MET A 401 21.77 1.87 6.42
CA MET A 401 22.26 1.20 7.62
C MET A 401 22.34 2.18 8.78
N ASP A 402 21.82 1.78 9.96
CA ASP A 402 21.85 2.55 11.22
C ASP A 402 21.65 4.06 11.02
N ASN A 403 20.67 4.45 10.26
CA ASN A 403 20.41 5.84 9.89
C ASN A 403 21.64 6.58 9.31
N GLY A 404 22.66 5.83 8.84
CA GLY A 404 23.91 6.33 8.26
C GLY A 404 25.02 6.69 9.24
N SER A 405 24.80 6.63 10.55
CA SER A 405 25.81 7.02 11.56
C SER A 405 26.94 6.01 11.72
N ASN A 406 26.58 4.77 12.05
CA ASN A 406 27.50 3.64 12.31
C ASN A 406 27.32 2.52 11.28
N GLY A 407 26.63 2.80 10.21
CA GLY A 407 26.20 1.79 9.24
C GLY A 407 27.34 1.08 8.50
N CYS A 408 28.59 1.56 8.58
CA CYS A 408 29.71 0.89 7.93
C CYS A 408 30.03 -0.48 8.56
N ALA A 409 30.10 -0.58 9.88
CA ALA A 409 30.34 -1.85 10.58
C ALA A 409 29.10 -2.75 10.49
N GLU A 410 27.91 -2.21 10.65
CA GLU A 410 26.66 -2.93 10.49
C GLU A 410 26.57 -3.56 9.08
N PHE A 411 26.88 -2.79 8.04
CA PHE A 411 26.88 -3.31 6.66
C PHE A 411 27.90 -4.43 6.48
N VAL A 412 29.13 -4.25 6.99
CA VAL A 412 30.20 -5.24 6.88
C VAL A 412 29.80 -6.54 7.56
N GLY A 413 29.23 -6.48 8.75
CA GLY A 413 28.71 -7.66 9.44
C GLY A 413 27.59 -8.33 8.63
N LYS A 414 26.55 -7.60 8.27
CA LYS A 414 25.40 -8.11 7.54
C LYS A 414 25.74 -8.66 6.15
N CYS A 415 26.52 -7.95 5.37
CA CYS A 415 26.94 -8.38 4.04
C CYS A 415 27.96 -9.54 4.10
N GLY A 416 28.90 -9.45 5.01
CA GLY A 416 29.96 -10.44 5.21
C GLY A 416 29.49 -11.74 5.82
N SER A 417 28.34 -11.75 6.53
CA SER A 417 27.75 -12.96 7.13
C SER A 417 27.44 -14.05 6.11
N TYR A 418 27.36 -13.72 4.85
CA TYR A 418 27.07 -14.68 3.77
C TYR A 418 28.27 -15.54 3.38
N TYR A 419 29.51 -15.18 3.78
CA TYR A 419 30.72 -15.92 3.43
C TYR A 419 31.73 -16.08 4.56
N SER A 420 31.66 -15.25 5.61
CA SER A 420 32.62 -15.26 6.74
C SER A 420 31.90 -15.63 8.04
N PRO A 421 32.27 -16.76 8.69
CA PRO A 421 31.78 -17.11 10.01
C PRO A 421 32.03 -16.05 11.07
N PHE A 422 33.18 -15.35 10.99
CA PHE A 422 33.51 -14.25 11.90
C PHE A 422 32.49 -13.11 11.72
N LEU A 423 32.27 -12.63 10.48
CA LEU A 423 31.33 -11.54 10.22
C LEU A 423 29.88 -11.93 10.49
N ALA A 424 29.52 -13.21 10.37
CA ALA A 424 28.22 -13.70 10.77
C ALA A 424 28.03 -13.61 12.30
N GLN A 425 29.05 -13.92 13.07
CA GLN A 425 29.02 -13.78 14.53
C GLN A 425 28.90 -12.31 14.94
N GLU A 426 29.61 -11.38 14.26
CA GLU A 426 29.52 -9.93 14.50
C GLU A 426 28.09 -9.42 14.23
N ALA A 427 27.49 -9.87 13.13
CA ALA A 427 26.09 -9.52 12.79
C ALA A 427 25.10 -10.05 13.83
N ASP A 428 25.25 -11.31 14.25
CA ASP A 428 24.39 -11.96 15.26
C ASP A 428 24.52 -11.29 16.65
N ASN A 429 25.71 -10.80 16.98
CA ASN A 429 25.97 -10.06 18.22
C ASN A 429 25.50 -8.59 18.15
N GLY A 430 25.03 -8.13 16.97
CA GLY A 430 24.58 -6.77 16.77
C GLY A 430 25.71 -5.74 16.84
N ILE A 431 26.94 -6.12 16.46
CA ILE A 431 28.09 -5.22 16.45
C ILE A 431 27.95 -4.21 15.33
N VAL A 432 27.89 -2.92 15.71
CA VAL A 432 27.74 -1.80 14.77
C VAL A 432 28.90 -0.79 14.87
N GLY A 433 29.84 -1.01 15.77
CA GLY A 433 31.01 -0.16 16.00
C GLY A 433 32.26 -0.67 15.29
N VAL A 434 33.02 0.22 14.59
CA VAL A 434 34.28 -0.15 13.94
C VAL A 434 35.34 -0.59 14.96
N GLU A 435 35.40 0.05 16.11
CA GLU A 435 36.32 -0.31 17.16
C GLU A 435 36.08 -1.72 17.70
N SER A 436 34.82 -2.08 17.89
CA SER A 436 34.43 -3.41 18.37
C SER A 436 34.81 -4.50 17.38
N ILE A 437 34.43 -4.36 16.09
CA ILE A 437 34.75 -5.38 15.07
C ILE A 437 36.26 -5.54 14.88
N VAL A 438 37.06 -4.49 15.03
CA VAL A 438 38.53 -4.54 14.97
C VAL A 438 39.11 -5.26 16.19
N SER A 439 38.59 -4.98 17.40
CA SER A 439 38.99 -5.66 18.64
C SER A 439 38.67 -7.16 18.61
N ASP A 440 37.50 -7.50 18.13
CA ASP A 440 37.06 -8.89 18.04
C ASP A 440 37.83 -9.66 16.97
N ALA A 441 38.18 -9.01 15.84
CA ALA A 441 39.08 -9.56 14.83
C ALA A 441 40.49 -9.78 15.35
N ASP A 442 41.03 -8.89 16.17
CA ASP A 442 42.34 -9.06 16.81
C ASP A 442 42.31 -10.27 17.77
N SER A 443 41.29 -10.35 18.57
CA SER A 443 41.04 -11.47 19.49
C SER A 443 40.89 -12.82 18.78
N ALA A 444 40.32 -12.80 17.58
CA ALA A 444 40.15 -13.97 16.71
C ALA A 444 41.41 -14.32 15.90
N GLY A 445 42.47 -13.48 15.94
CA GLY A 445 43.70 -13.66 15.17
C GLY A 445 43.52 -13.38 13.67
N LEU A 446 42.48 -12.64 13.30
CA LEU A 446 42.16 -12.27 11.92
C LEU A 446 42.64 -10.86 11.51
N LEU A 447 43.19 -10.08 12.45
CA LEU A 447 43.68 -8.75 12.18
C LEU A 447 45.08 -8.76 11.58
N SER A 448 45.29 -8.07 10.47
CA SER A 448 46.55 -7.92 9.78
C SER A 448 46.89 -6.43 9.60
N TYR A 449 48.16 -6.09 9.80
CA TYR A 449 48.71 -4.76 9.48
C TYR A 449 49.39 -4.73 8.10
N ASN A 450 49.43 -5.85 7.38
CA ASN A 450 49.91 -5.89 6.01
C ASN A 450 48.78 -5.53 5.04
N VAL A 451 48.72 -4.25 4.68
CA VAL A 451 47.71 -3.67 3.81
C VAL A 451 47.91 -3.97 2.31
N ASN A 452 49.01 -4.65 1.97
CA ASN A 452 49.30 -5.01 0.58
C ASN A 452 48.89 -6.45 0.21
N ASP A 453 48.52 -7.25 1.20
CA ASP A 453 48.04 -8.62 1.02
C ASP A 453 46.51 -8.64 1.16
N LEU A 454 45.83 -8.23 0.10
CA LEU A 454 44.35 -8.16 0.09
C LEU A 454 43.77 -9.32 -0.69
N GLN A 455 42.77 -9.95 -0.14
CA GLN A 455 41.94 -10.94 -0.81
C GLN A 455 40.49 -10.50 -0.86
N LYS A 456 39.77 -10.87 -1.90
CA LYS A 456 38.36 -10.62 -2.04
C LYS A 456 37.60 -11.08 -0.81
N GLY A 457 36.75 -10.22 -0.24
CA GLY A 457 36.03 -10.49 1.00
C GLY A 457 36.76 -10.04 2.26
N ASP A 458 38.01 -9.60 2.20
CA ASP A 458 38.69 -8.99 3.35
C ASP A 458 38.06 -7.66 3.72
N VAL A 459 38.06 -7.31 5.00
CA VAL A 459 37.54 -6.03 5.48
C VAL A 459 38.68 -5.02 5.64
N LEU A 460 38.58 -3.91 4.94
CA LEU A 460 39.54 -2.80 4.98
C LEU A 460 39.14 -1.83 6.08
N VAL A 461 40.08 -1.53 7.00
CA VAL A 461 39.93 -0.56 8.09
C VAL A 461 40.71 0.71 7.75
N TYR A 462 40.04 1.85 7.76
CA TYR A 462 40.62 3.14 7.42
C TYR A 462 40.90 4.02 8.64
N GLY A 463 42.02 4.72 8.57
CA GLY A 463 42.44 5.68 9.61
C GLY A 463 42.59 5.01 10.95
N ASN A 464 42.22 5.70 12.02
CA ASN A 464 42.22 5.15 13.38
C ASN A 464 40.83 4.54 13.69
N ASN A 465 40.48 3.42 13.02
CA ASN A 465 39.19 2.75 13.12
C ASN A 465 38.00 3.66 12.74
N ASN A 466 38.20 4.54 11.77
CA ASN A 466 37.17 5.52 11.42
C ASN A 466 36.11 4.96 10.47
N HIS A 467 36.48 3.99 9.65
CA HIS A 467 35.60 3.43 8.64
C HIS A 467 36.00 2.01 8.26
N VAL A 468 35.04 1.19 7.83
CA VAL A 468 35.27 -0.16 7.32
C VAL A 468 34.47 -0.43 6.05
N VAL A 469 35.06 -1.21 5.14
CA VAL A 469 34.42 -1.69 3.90
C VAL A 469 34.89 -3.09 3.57
N ILE A 470 34.18 -3.80 2.72
CA ILE A 470 34.58 -5.13 2.19
C ILE A 470 35.28 -4.92 0.85
N TYR A 471 36.49 -5.49 0.69
CA TYR A 471 37.24 -5.45 -0.58
C TYR A 471 36.58 -6.36 -1.63
N ASP A 472 36.35 -5.86 -2.84
CA ASP A 472 35.67 -6.59 -3.91
C ASP A 472 36.59 -7.52 -4.73
N GLY A 473 37.89 -7.47 -4.49
CA GLY A 473 38.91 -8.27 -5.22
C GLY A 473 39.43 -7.64 -6.51
N GLU A 474 38.83 -6.52 -6.97
CA GLU A 474 39.13 -5.88 -8.26
C GLU A 474 39.55 -4.40 -8.11
N GLY A 475 39.88 -3.97 -6.91
CA GLY A 475 40.30 -2.58 -6.60
C GLY A 475 39.19 -1.69 -6.15
N GLY A 476 37.96 -2.19 -6.07
CA GLY A 476 36.81 -1.51 -5.49
C GLY A 476 36.44 -2.01 -4.10
N TYR A 477 35.26 -1.62 -3.63
CA TYR A 477 34.78 -1.99 -2.29
C TYR A 477 33.25 -1.94 -2.19
N TYR A 478 32.71 -2.74 -1.27
CA TYR A 478 31.34 -2.62 -0.79
C TYR A 478 31.33 -1.99 0.60
N GLY A 479 30.54 -0.94 0.80
CA GLY A 479 30.52 -0.22 2.05
C GLY A 479 29.30 0.68 2.22
N ASN A 480 29.14 1.26 3.42
CA ASN A 480 28.11 2.26 3.68
C ASN A 480 28.67 3.68 3.48
N SER A 481 28.00 4.50 2.67
CA SER A 481 28.33 5.90 2.47
C SER A 481 27.54 6.77 3.45
N THR A 482 28.19 7.23 4.50
CA THR A 482 27.57 8.12 5.51
C THR A 482 27.03 9.42 4.88
N SER A 483 27.73 9.99 3.91
CA SER A 483 27.29 11.22 3.23
C SER A 483 26.06 11.04 2.34
N ARG A 484 25.81 9.83 1.83
CA ARG A 484 24.67 9.49 0.99
C ARG A 484 23.58 8.73 1.75
N ASN A 485 23.86 8.34 2.99
CA ASN A 485 22.99 7.51 3.83
C ASN A 485 22.54 6.22 3.15
N VAL A 486 23.45 5.56 2.42
CA VAL A 486 23.13 4.35 1.63
C VAL A 486 24.38 3.49 1.42
N THR A 487 24.19 2.17 1.30
CA THR A 487 25.28 1.26 0.96
C THR A 487 25.62 1.37 -0.52
N VAL A 488 26.92 1.33 -0.85
CA VAL A 488 27.47 1.58 -2.19
C VAL A 488 28.49 0.52 -2.58
N HIS A 489 28.60 0.27 -3.89
CA HIS A 489 29.75 -0.40 -4.48
C HIS A 489 30.65 0.69 -5.09
N GLY A 490 31.77 0.97 -4.42
CA GLY A 490 32.75 1.94 -4.85
C GLY A 490 33.82 1.31 -5.77
N ARG A 491 34.36 2.10 -6.68
CA ARG A 491 35.30 1.61 -7.71
C ARG A 491 36.77 1.65 -7.31
N ASP A 492 37.10 2.39 -6.25
CA ASP A 492 38.48 2.62 -5.84
C ASP A 492 38.56 2.66 -4.31
N TYR A 493 39.08 1.58 -3.71
CA TYR A 493 39.23 1.50 -2.26
C TYR A 493 40.33 2.44 -1.72
N MET A 494 41.26 2.87 -2.56
CA MET A 494 42.32 3.79 -2.14
C MET A 494 41.83 5.23 -2.03
N ASN A 495 40.73 5.60 -2.65
CA ASN A 495 40.19 6.96 -2.67
C ASN A 495 39.00 7.12 -1.69
N MET A 496 39.31 7.07 -0.41
CA MET A 496 38.32 7.18 0.68
C MET A 496 38.39 8.53 1.40
N ASN A 497 38.12 9.63 0.70
CA ASN A 497 38.11 11.00 1.27
C ASN A 497 39.37 11.37 2.09
N GLY A 498 40.55 10.95 1.61
CA GLY A 498 41.83 11.21 2.27
C GLY A 498 42.18 10.22 3.39
N LEU A 499 41.35 9.27 3.70
CA LEU A 499 41.65 8.18 4.65
C LEU A 499 42.46 7.10 3.94
N GLN A 500 43.47 6.57 4.63
CA GLN A 500 44.25 5.41 4.15
C GLN A 500 43.86 4.15 4.90
N VAL A 501 43.99 3.00 4.23
CA VAL A 501 43.84 1.67 4.86
C VAL A 501 45.02 1.49 5.84
N THR A 502 44.71 1.20 7.09
CA THR A 502 45.68 1.00 8.16
C THR A 502 45.72 -0.44 8.67
N LYS A 503 44.67 -1.19 8.51
CA LYS A 503 44.55 -2.57 8.96
C LYS A 503 43.61 -3.33 8.00
N VAL A 504 43.73 -4.65 8.00
CA VAL A 504 42.89 -5.54 7.22
C VAL A 504 42.37 -6.65 8.14
N ILE A 505 41.06 -6.90 8.16
CA ILE A 505 40.49 -8.08 8.80
C ILE A 505 40.41 -9.18 7.74
N LYS A 506 41.11 -10.28 7.96
CA LYS A 506 41.17 -11.43 7.04
C LYS A 506 39.88 -12.26 7.06
N ALA A 507 38.75 -11.60 6.85
CA ALA A 507 37.43 -12.21 6.92
C ALA A 507 37.16 -13.26 5.83
N SER A 508 37.94 -13.22 4.74
CA SER A 508 37.91 -14.24 3.69
C SER A 508 38.47 -15.60 4.12
N GLN A 509 39.24 -15.63 5.22
CA GLN A 509 39.93 -16.81 5.74
C GLN A 509 39.33 -17.31 7.07
N GLY A 510 38.40 -16.57 7.70
CA GLY A 510 37.82 -16.82 9.00
C GLY A 510 36.52 -17.60 9.01
#